data_c1a8da7e09f7af9a52f09c1d8adf2f55
#
_entry.id   c1a8da7e09f7af9a52f09c1d8adf2f55
#
_cell.length_a   1.000
_cell.length_b   1.000
_cell.length_c   1.000
_cell.angle_alpha   90.00
_cell.angle_beta   90.00
_cell.angle_gamma   90.00
#
_symmetry.space_group_name_H-M   'P 1'
#
loop_
_entity.id
_entity.type
_entity.pdbx_description
1 polymer ?
#
loop_
_entity_poly.entity_id
_entity_poly.type
_entity_poly.pdbx_seq_one_letter_code
_entity_poly.pdbx_strand_id
1 'polypeptide(L)'
;MKQTMLTLAILLNACLLSSCSIGIGPNASRGQYAEKYAESGATTEVIERSLSVQPFTAIECNLPVAVTYVQTNDQASKVVLKGTPKMIERCIVEVNNGTLKLRLARNPKRFLNSFSKSQDYLKVTVYGGQLTALAVQSACTFYAERLEMPQLALSNSGASTIRVGRLVGQRLTMSCSGASSTKLAGNVAQLMLNVTGASSFVANEFATQDLKAKVSGASTAKCALQGSAGVDVSGASTLTLSGTSDSFTIKCSGASNVKAAGLRAQNVLVDVSGASGVKCYAERSIKGIVSNGSLTYGGHPTSFNVERQNSTASIKAVD
;
A
#
# COMPACT_ATOMS: atom_id res chain seq x y z
N MET A 1 23.21 17.76 39.15
CA MET A 1 22.47 18.05 37.90
C MET A 1 22.77 17.00 36.82
N LYS A 2 22.52 15.70 37.06
CA LYS A 2 22.73 14.61 36.09
C LYS A 2 21.71 13.46 36.26
N GLN A 3 20.53 13.71 36.79
CA GLN A 3 19.51 12.67 37.02
C GLN A 3 18.11 12.97 36.48
N THR A 4 17.90 14.05 35.73
CA THR A 4 16.57 14.47 35.23
C THR A 4 16.37 14.27 33.71
N MET A 5 17.33 13.68 32.99
CA MET A 5 17.19 13.42 31.53
C MET A 5 16.89 11.97 31.15
N LEU A 6 16.81 11.04 32.11
CA LEU A 6 16.56 9.63 31.80
C LEU A 6 15.09 9.19 31.94
N THR A 7 14.23 10.04 32.48
CA THR A 7 12.80 9.74 32.68
C THR A 7 11.89 10.20 31.53
N LEU A 8 12.38 11.01 30.61
CA LEU A 8 11.56 11.50 29.48
C LEU A 8 11.58 10.59 28.22
N ALA A 9 12.55 9.68 28.15
CA ALA A 9 12.67 8.74 27.02
C ALA A 9 11.80 7.47 27.17
N ILE A 10 11.27 7.18 28.36
CA ILE A 10 10.47 5.97 28.62
C ILE A 10 8.97 6.20 28.44
N LEU A 11 8.50 7.44 28.47
CA LEU A 11 7.07 7.77 28.32
C LEU A 11 6.62 7.96 26.85
N LEU A 12 7.55 8.03 25.89
CA LEU A 12 7.21 8.17 24.47
C LEU A 12 7.03 6.81 23.75
N ASN A 13 7.37 5.69 24.40
CA ASN A 13 7.27 4.35 23.79
C ASN A 13 6.00 3.57 24.18
N ALA A 14 5.14 4.11 25.04
CA ALA A 14 3.93 3.41 25.50
C ALA A 14 2.66 3.79 24.71
N CYS A 15 2.71 4.77 23.80
CA CYS A 15 1.56 5.20 23.00
C CYS A 15 1.48 4.61 21.57
N LEU A 16 2.42 3.75 21.18
CA LEU A 16 2.48 3.17 19.83
C LEU A 16 2.01 1.72 19.73
N LEU A 17 1.44 1.14 20.78
CA LEU A 17 1.02 -0.28 20.78
C LEU A 17 -0.49 -0.50 20.99
N SER A 18 -1.34 0.52 20.92
CA SER A 18 -2.77 0.30 20.68
C SER A 18 -3.02 0.34 19.17
N SER A 19 -2.44 -0.62 18.43
CA SER A 19 -3.01 -1.02 17.17
C SER A 19 -4.38 -1.60 17.48
N CYS A 20 -5.43 -0.84 17.20
CA CYS A 20 -6.78 -1.39 17.05
C CYS A 20 -6.72 -2.40 15.90
N SER A 21 -6.27 -3.61 16.18
CA SER A 21 -6.41 -4.75 15.29
C SER A 21 -7.89 -5.10 15.29
N ILE A 22 -8.65 -4.49 14.41
CA ILE A 22 -9.89 -5.09 13.95
C ILE A 22 -9.46 -6.35 13.23
N GLY A 23 -9.49 -7.48 13.93
CA GLY A 23 -9.20 -8.80 13.41
C GLY A 23 -10.21 -9.14 12.33
N ILE A 24 -9.89 -8.85 11.09
CA ILE A 24 -10.57 -9.40 9.92
C ILE A 24 -9.80 -10.68 9.60
N GLY A 25 -10.29 -11.81 10.11
CA GLY A 25 -9.83 -13.13 9.71
C GLY A 25 -9.99 -13.34 8.19
N PRO A 26 -9.21 -14.25 7.59
CA PRO A 26 -9.18 -14.47 6.13
C PRO A 26 -10.49 -14.99 5.51
N ASN A 27 -11.54 -15.22 6.29
CA ASN A 27 -12.81 -15.83 5.86
C ASN A 27 -14.08 -15.02 6.20
N ALA A 28 -14.01 -13.70 6.30
CA ALA A 28 -15.23 -12.91 6.42
C ALA A 28 -15.97 -12.91 5.08
N SER A 29 -16.87 -13.88 4.91
CA SER A 29 -17.82 -13.95 3.81
C SER A 29 -18.71 -12.70 3.77
N ARG A 30 -19.10 -12.31 2.56
CA ARG A 30 -19.89 -11.11 2.17
C ARG A 30 -21.19 -10.85 2.99
N GLY A 31 -21.60 -11.77 3.89
CA GLY A 31 -22.86 -11.70 4.64
C GLY A 31 -22.78 -11.15 6.06
N GLN A 32 -21.64 -11.24 6.73
CA GLN A 32 -21.55 -10.99 8.17
C GLN A 32 -21.67 -9.51 8.61
N TYR A 33 -21.44 -8.55 7.70
CA TYR A 33 -21.60 -7.14 8.06
C TYR A 33 -23.05 -6.66 8.05
N ALA A 34 -23.94 -7.31 7.29
CA ALA A 34 -25.36 -6.98 7.26
C ALA A 34 -26.12 -7.57 8.46
N GLU A 35 -25.74 -8.77 8.92
CA GLU A 35 -26.43 -9.45 10.01
C GLU A 35 -26.12 -8.86 11.41
N LYS A 36 -24.91 -8.34 11.63
CA LYS A 36 -24.53 -7.77 12.93
C LYS A 36 -25.27 -6.47 13.29
N TYR A 37 -25.88 -5.81 12.32
CA TYR A 37 -26.67 -4.59 12.53
C TYR A 37 -28.18 -4.85 12.62
N ALA A 38 -28.64 -6.06 12.34
CA ALA A 38 -30.06 -6.44 12.42
C ALA A 38 -30.53 -6.78 13.84
N GLU A 39 -29.61 -7.04 14.77
CA GLU A 39 -29.99 -7.48 16.14
C GLU A 39 -30.15 -6.36 17.17
N SER A 40 -29.82 -5.11 16.88
CA SER A 40 -30.15 -3.99 17.75
C SER A 40 -31.47 -3.38 17.29
N GLY A 41 -32.56 -3.64 17.97
CA GLY A 41 -33.96 -3.30 17.66
C GLY A 41 -34.33 -1.83 17.37
N ALA A 42 -33.45 -1.07 16.75
CA ALA A 42 -33.73 0.20 16.10
C ALA A 42 -33.52 -0.04 14.58
N THR A 43 -34.59 -0.29 13.86
CA THR A 43 -34.62 -0.35 12.39
C THR A 43 -34.21 1.00 11.82
N THR A 44 -32.90 1.20 11.61
CA THR A 44 -32.42 2.37 10.89
C THR A 44 -32.74 2.14 9.41
N GLU A 45 -33.67 2.90 8.87
CA GLU A 45 -34.02 2.84 7.46
C GLU A 45 -32.75 3.02 6.60
N VAL A 46 -32.46 2.05 5.72
CA VAL A 46 -31.37 2.10 4.74
C VAL A 46 -32.01 2.34 3.40
N ILE A 47 -31.66 3.47 2.78
CA ILE A 47 -32.13 3.82 1.42
C ILE A 47 -30.99 3.70 0.41
N GLU A 48 -31.35 3.61 -0.86
CA GLU A 48 -30.40 3.61 -1.97
C GLU A 48 -30.72 4.78 -2.91
N ARG A 49 -29.66 5.52 -3.30
CA ARG A 49 -29.73 6.64 -4.23
C ARG A 49 -28.72 6.46 -5.34
N SER A 50 -29.19 6.45 -6.59
CA SER A 50 -28.36 6.42 -7.78
C SER A 50 -28.20 7.81 -8.37
N LEU A 51 -26.97 8.20 -8.68
CA LEU A 51 -26.62 9.48 -9.25
C LEU A 51 -25.89 9.24 -10.57
N SER A 52 -26.45 9.73 -11.68
CA SER A 52 -25.71 9.83 -12.93
C SER A 52 -24.69 10.96 -12.82
N VAL A 53 -23.45 10.71 -13.21
CA VAL A 53 -22.37 11.70 -13.15
C VAL A 53 -21.70 11.85 -14.51
N GLN A 54 -21.04 12.98 -14.73
CA GLN A 54 -20.23 13.21 -15.92
C GLN A 54 -19.13 12.12 -16.04
N PRO A 55 -18.68 11.74 -17.24
CA PRO A 55 -17.56 10.85 -17.42
C PRO A 55 -16.31 11.35 -16.69
N PHE A 56 -15.58 10.43 -16.08
CA PHE A 56 -14.34 10.72 -15.35
C PHE A 56 -13.29 9.65 -15.63
N THR A 57 -12.02 10.03 -15.48
CA THR A 57 -10.86 9.13 -15.57
C THR A 57 -10.04 9.11 -14.28
N ALA A 58 -10.39 9.96 -13.32
CA ALA A 58 -9.74 10.02 -12.03
C ALA A 58 -10.76 9.98 -10.88
N ILE A 59 -10.36 9.40 -9.74
CA ILE A 59 -11.17 9.36 -8.52
C ILE A 59 -10.35 9.90 -7.35
N GLU A 60 -10.95 10.77 -6.55
CA GLU A 60 -10.45 11.23 -5.27
C GLU A 60 -11.44 10.84 -4.17
N CYS A 61 -11.05 9.89 -3.31
CA CYS A 61 -11.83 9.43 -2.18
C CYS A 61 -11.30 10.06 -0.89
N ASN A 62 -12.06 10.97 -0.32
CA ASN A 62 -11.76 11.64 0.95
C ASN A 62 -12.94 11.52 1.92
N LEU A 63 -13.30 10.29 2.25
CA LEU A 63 -14.40 9.97 3.16
C LEU A 63 -14.10 8.66 3.91
N PRO A 64 -14.48 8.54 5.19
CA PRO A 64 -14.16 7.39 6.02
C PRO A 64 -15.19 6.26 5.84
N VAL A 65 -15.38 5.80 4.60
CA VAL A 65 -16.33 4.73 4.26
C VAL A 65 -15.75 3.78 3.22
N ALA A 66 -16.46 2.67 2.98
CA ALA A 66 -16.11 1.73 1.93
C ALA A 66 -16.60 2.23 0.56
N VAL A 67 -15.69 2.29 -0.41
CA VAL A 67 -15.95 2.61 -1.81
C VAL A 67 -15.62 1.40 -2.66
N THR A 68 -16.58 0.90 -3.41
CA THR A 68 -16.39 -0.17 -4.39
C THR A 68 -16.39 0.44 -5.79
N TYR A 69 -15.36 0.17 -6.56
CA TYR A 69 -15.29 0.56 -7.97
C TYR A 69 -15.57 -0.65 -8.87
N VAL A 70 -16.45 -0.44 -9.84
CA VAL A 70 -16.79 -1.41 -10.87
C VAL A 70 -16.43 -0.79 -12.22
N GLN A 71 -15.38 -1.30 -12.83
CA GLN A 71 -14.99 -0.88 -14.19
C GLN A 71 -16.00 -1.42 -15.19
N THR A 72 -16.55 -0.55 -16.03
CA THR A 72 -17.51 -0.89 -17.07
C THR A 72 -16.99 -0.45 -18.43
N ASN A 73 -17.48 -1.09 -19.48
CA ASN A 73 -17.19 -0.66 -20.86
C ASN A 73 -18.19 0.40 -21.32
N ASP A 74 -19.23 0.65 -20.56
CA ASP A 74 -20.25 1.67 -20.86
C ASP A 74 -19.71 3.07 -20.59
N GLN A 75 -20.07 4.01 -21.44
CA GLN A 75 -19.73 5.42 -21.25
C GLN A 75 -20.54 6.07 -20.10
N ALA A 76 -21.61 5.41 -19.64
CA ALA A 76 -22.45 5.92 -18.58
C ALA A 76 -21.77 5.72 -17.21
N SER A 77 -21.37 6.82 -16.61
CA SER A 77 -20.83 6.83 -15.25
C SER A 77 -21.93 7.08 -14.22
N LYS A 78 -21.95 6.30 -13.13
CA LYS A 78 -22.90 6.46 -12.04
C LYS A 78 -22.29 6.17 -10.69
N VAL A 79 -22.84 6.80 -9.66
CA VAL A 79 -22.50 6.56 -8.27
C VAL A 79 -23.76 6.12 -7.53
N VAL A 80 -23.69 4.98 -6.86
CA VAL A 80 -24.77 4.44 -6.04
C VAL A 80 -24.39 4.58 -4.57
N LEU A 81 -25.20 5.32 -3.84
CA LEU A 81 -25.06 5.54 -2.39
C LEU A 81 -26.11 4.68 -1.69
N LYS A 82 -25.68 3.78 -0.82
CA LYS A 82 -26.56 2.96 0.03
C LYS A 82 -26.24 3.21 1.49
N GLY A 83 -27.22 3.71 2.24
CA GLY A 83 -26.96 4.09 3.62
C GLY A 83 -28.15 4.74 4.30
N THR A 84 -27.92 5.29 5.49
CA THR A 84 -28.94 6.09 6.17
C THR A 84 -29.17 7.40 5.43
N PRO A 85 -30.41 7.95 5.40
CA PRO A 85 -30.72 9.22 4.73
C PRO A 85 -29.74 10.33 5.10
N LYS A 86 -29.45 10.47 6.38
CA LYS A 86 -28.51 11.46 6.93
C LYS A 86 -27.09 11.33 6.35
N MET A 87 -26.60 10.11 6.16
CA MET A 87 -25.24 9.88 5.61
C MET A 87 -25.21 10.12 4.10
N ILE A 88 -26.27 9.74 3.38
CA ILE A 88 -26.41 10.00 1.95
C ILE A 88 -26.45 11.51 1.67
N GLU A 89 -27.23 12.29 2.41
CA GLU A 89 -27.31 13.74 2.27
C GLU A 89 -25.97 14.44 2.54
N ARG A 90 -25.14 13.88 3.41
CA ARG A 90 -23.80 14.41 3.70
C ARG A 90 -22.74 14.01 2.70
N CYS A 91 -22.98 13.00 1.88
CA CYS A 91 -22.04 12.54 0.87
C CYS A 91 -22.10 13.50 -0.33
N ILE A 92 -20.98 14.19 -0.57
CA ILE A 92 -20.82 15.06 -1.72
C ILE A 92 -20.17 14.24 -2.83
N VAL A 93 -20.84 14.18 -3.96
CA VAL A 93 -20.41 13.52 -5.19
C VAL A 93 -20.36 14.57 -6.28
N GLU A 94 -19.19 14.90 -6.77
CA GLU A 94 -18.98 15.91 -7.80
C GLU A 94 -17.91 15.47 -8.79
N VAL A 95 -18.06 15.83 -10.07
CA VAL A 95 -17.04 15.63 -11.08
C VAL A 95 -16.51 16.99 -11.52
N ASN A 96 -15.21 17.21 -11.30
CA ASN A 96 -14.51 18.42 -11.67
C ASN A 96 -13.28 18.08 -12.52
N ASN A 97 -13.20 18.62 -13.73
CA ASN A 97 -12.08 18.39 -14.65
C ASN A 97 -11.75 16.88 -14.84
N GLY A 98 -12.78 16.05 -15.07
CA GLY A 98 -12.63 14.61 -15.27
C GLY A 98 -12.23 13.83 -14.00
N THR A 99 -12.29 14.45 -12.82
CA THR A 99 -12.02 13.81 -11.52
C THR A 99 -13.31 13.70 -10.72
N LEU A 100 -13.72 12.49 -10.40
CA LEU A 100 -14.81 12.21 -9.46
C LEU A 100 -14.30 12.40 -8.03
N LYS A 101 -14.86 13.35 -7.31
CA LYS A 101 -14.56 13.66 -5.92
C LYS A 101 -15.66 13.14 -5.01
N LEU A 102 -15.27 12.29 -4.08
CA LEU A 102 -16.13 11.71 -3.05
C LEU A 102 -15.67 12.25 -1.69
N ARG A 103 -16.51 13.02 -1.03
CA ARG A 103 -16.21 13.61 0.29
C ARG A 103 -17.45 13.77 1.15
N LEU A 104 -17.29 13.93 2.45
CA LEU A 104 -18.37 14.31 3.33
C LEU A 104 -18.42 15.83 3.52
N ALA A 105 -19.63 16.40 3.57
CA ALA A 105 -19.82 17.79 3.94
C ALA A 105 -19.22 18.04 5.33
N ARG A 106 -18.39 19.08 5.42
CA ARG A 106 -17.80 19.51 6.70
C ARG A 106 -18.89 20.10 7.59
N ASN A 107 -19.16 19.47 8.72
CA ASN A 107 -19.84 20.11 9.84
C ASN A 107 -18.86 20.13 11.02
N PRO A 108 -18.15 21.23 11.27
CA PRO A 108 -17.04 21.27 12.22
C PRO A 108 -17.44 21.01 13.67
N LYS A 109 -18.70 21.19 14.03
CA LYS A 109 -19.16 21.09 15.43
C LYS A 109 -19.74 19.71 15.85
N ARG A 110 -19.89 18.75 14.93
CA ARG A 110 -20.50 17.42 15.23
C ARG A 110 -19.69 16.21 14.77
N PHE A 111 -18.50 16.39 14.26
CA PHE A 111 -17.77 15.30 13.58
C PHE A 111 -17.29 14.19 14.53
N LEU A 112 -16.87 14.52 15.73
CA LEU A 112 -16.33 13.54 16.70
C LEU A 112 -17.41 12.69 17.39
N ASN A 113 -18.64 13.18 17.46
CA ASN A 113 -19.71 12.49 18.16
C ASN A 113 -20.64 11.63 17.25
N SER A 114 -20.52 11.76 15.92
CA SER A 114 -21.44 11.09 14.99
C SER A 114 -21.01 9.68 14.59
N PHE A 115 -19.71 9.34 14.62
CA PHE A 115 -19.25 7.99 14.34
C PHE A 115 -19.36 7.03 15.54
N SER A 116 -19.64 7.53 16.73
CA SER A 116 -19.78 6.70 17.94
C SER A 116 -21.16 6.04 18.07
N LYS A 117 -22.14 6.40 17.24
CA LYS A 117 -23.42 5.72 17.19
C LYS A 117 -23.39 4.66 16.10
N SER A 118 -23.57 3.42 16.46
CA SER A 118 -23.59 2.22 15.60
C SER A 118 -24.64 2.23 14.46
N GLN A 119 -25.27 3.36 14.20
CA GLN A 119 -26.38 3.53 13.26
C GLN A 119 -26.00 4.29 11.97
N ASP A 120 -24.82 4.93 11.88
CA ASP A 120 -24.42 5.69 10.69
C ASP A 120 -23.76 4.74 9.67
N TYR A 121 -24.49 4.33 8.64
CA TYR A 121 -24.03 3.45 7.57
C TYR A 121 -24.02 4.17 6.23
N LEU A 122 -22.92 4.03 5.48
CA LEU A 122 -22.82 4.46 4.09
C LEU A 122 -21.87 3.53 3.33
N LYS A 123 -22.34 3.02 2.21
CA LYS A 123 -21.56 2.30 1.21
C LYS A 123 -21.68 3.05 -0.12
N VAL A 124 -20.56 3.23 -0.79
CA VAL A 124 -20.50 3.90 -2.10
C VAL A 124 -20.09 2.89 -3.16
N THR A 125 -20.85 2.75 -4.23
CA THR A 125 -20.45 1.98 -5.40
C THR A 125 -20.35 2.91 -6.60
N VAL A 126 -19.19 2.93 -7.23
CA VAL A 126 -18.88 3.78 -8.38
C VAL A 126 -18.74 2.90 -9.62
N TYR A 127 -19.46 3.24 -10.67
CA TYR A 127 -19.37 2.61 -11.97
C TYR A 127 -18.75 3.61 -12.97
N GLY A 128 -17.76 3.17 -13.71
CA GLY A 128 -17.08 4.02 -14.68
C GLY A 128 -16.13 3.25 -15.59
N GLY A 129 -15.52 3.95 -16.52
CA GLY A 129 -14.58 3.39 -17.51
C GLY A 129 -13.18 3.18 -16.94
N GLN A 130 -12.18 3.29 -17.79
CA GLN A 130 -10.78 3.16 -17.40
C GLN A 130 -10.32 4.34 -16.54
N LEU A 131 -9.59 4.03 -15.47
CA LEU A 131 -8.98 5.04 -14.59
C LEU A 131 -7.53 5.32 -14.99
N THR A 132 -7.14 6.56 -14.96
CA THR A 132 -5.75 7.03 -15.07
C THR A 132 -5.16 7.44 -13.72
N ALA A 133 -6.03 7.82 -12.77
CA ALA A 133 -5.61 8.17 -11.41
C ALA A 133 -6.64 7.78 -10.36
N LEU A 134 -6.14 7.38 -9.18
CA LEU A 134 -6.94 7.11 -7.98
C LEU A 134 -6.20 7.62 -6.75
N ALA A 135 -6.81 8.53 -6.01
CA ALA A 135 -6.33 8.99 -4.72
C ALA A 135 -7.31 8.56 -3.62
N VAL A 136 -6.80 7.84 -2.63
CA VAL A 136 -7.57 7.37 -1.46
C VAL A 136 -6.93 7.95 -0.21
N GLN A 137 -7.73 8.69 0.55
CA GLN A 137 -7.26 9.47 1.69
C GLN A 137 -8.15 9.27 2.92
N SER A 138 -7.73 9.80 4.05
CA SER A 138 -8.46 9.73 5.33
C SER A 138 -8.53 8.30 5.88
N ALA A 139 -9.71 7.79 6.20
CA ALA A 139 -9.92 6.41 6.64
C ALA A 139 -10.78 5.63 5.62
N CYS A 140 -10.61 5.91 4.34
CA CYS A 140 -11.36 5.29 3.25
C CYS A 140 -10.86 3.87 2.96
N THR A 141 -11.78 2.96 2.69
CA THR A 141 -11.47 1.64 2.14
C THR A 141 -11.95 1.57 0.70
N PHE A 142 -11.02 1.48 -0.23
CA PHE A 142 -11.31 1.33 -1.66
C PHE A 142 -11.12 -0.13 -2.09
N TYR A 143 -12.10 -0.64 -2.81
CA TYR A 143 -12.08 -1.98 -3.38
C TYR A 143 -12.41 -1.94 -4.87
N ALA A 144 -11.63 -2.66 -5.68
CA ALA A 144 -11.99 -2.99 -7.05
C ALA A 144 -11.67 -4.47 -7.30
N GLU A 145 -12.60 -5.21 -7.88
CA GLU A 145 -12.36 -6.60 -8.25
C GLU A 145 -11.38 -6.71 -9.43
N ARG A 146 -11.56 -5.86 -10.43
CA ARG A 146 -10.72 -5.80 -11.63
C ARG A 146 -10.49 -4.36 -12.06
N LEU A 147 -9.27 -4.05 -12.44
CA LEU A 147 -8.87 -2.80 -13.08
C LEU A 147 -7.97 -3.11 -14.27
N GLU A 148 -8.34 -2.61 -15.45
CA GLU A 148 -7.57 -2.73 -16.68
C GLU A 148 -7.32 -1.35 -17.26
N MET A 149 -6.05 -1.00 -17.43
CA MET A 149 -5.68 0.32 -17.95
C MET A 149 -4.24 0.34 -18.48
N PRO A 150 -3.95 1.16 -19.50
CA PRO A 150 -2.57 1.32 -19.96
C PRO A 150 -1.64 1.90 -18.89
N GLN A 151 -2.11 2.93 -18.18
CA GLN A 151 -1.34 3.60 -17.13
C GLN A 151 -2.27 3.98 -15.98
N LEU A 152 -1.78 3.82 -14.75
CA LEU A 152 -2.49 4.20 -13.54
C LEU A 152 -1.56 4.83 -12.51
N ALA A 153 -1.96 5.96 -11.96
CA ALA A 153 -1.37 6.55 -10.77
C ALA A 153 -2.27 6.26 -9.56
N LEU A 154 -1.76 5.48 -8.60
CA LEU A 154 -2.44 5.20 -7.33
C LEU A 154 -1.76 5.97 -6.20
N SER A 155 -2.53 6.68 -5.41
CA SER A 155 -2.10 7.32 -4.17
C SER A 155 -2.94 6.84 -3.00
N ASN A 156 -2.30 6.32 -1.97
CA ASN A 156 -2.93 5.83 -0.75
C ASN A 156 -2.33 6.54 0.47
N SER A 157 -3.11 7.34 1.16
CA SER A 157 -2.60 8.16 2.27
C SER A 157 -3.55 8.21 3.46
N GLY A 158 -3.06 8.71 4.60
CA GLY A 158 -3.81 8.69 5.85
C GLY A 158 -3.87 7.29 6.46
N ALA A 159 -5.01 6.89 7.01
CA ALA A 159 -5.27 5.56 7.55
C ALA A 159 -6.13 4.72 6.58
N SER A 160 -5.88 4.84 5.28
CA SER A 160 -6.73 4.27 4.24
C SER A 160 -6.26 2.92 3.72
N THR A 161 -7.15 2.22 3.06
CA THR A 161 -6.88 0.89 2.51
C THR A 161 -7.29 0.83 1.03
N ILE A 162 -6.40 0.32 0.17
CA ILE A 162 -6.71 -0.03 -1.22
C ILE A 162 -6.58 -1.53 -1.40
N ARG A 163 -7.57 -2.15 -2.02
CA ARG A 163 -7.54 -3.55 -2.43
C ARG A 163 -8.01 -3.70 -3.86
N VAL A 164 -7.16 -4.29 -4.71
CA VAL A 164 -7.50 -4.60 -6.10
C VAL A 164 -7.28 -6.09 -6.31
N GLY A 165 -8.34 -6.81 -6.67
CA GLY A 165 -8.33 -8.25 -6.90
C GLY A 165 -7.52 -8.65 -8.14
N ARG A 166 -7.67 -7.90 -9.24
CA ARG A 166 -6.88 -8.09 -10.48
C ARG A 166 -6.62 -6.74 -11.15
N LEU A 167 -5.37 -6.34 -11.20
CA LEU A 167 -4.91 -5.16 -11.92
C LEU A 167 -4.07 -5.60 -13.11
N VAL A 168 -4.43 -5.14 -14.32
CA VAL A 168 -3.69 -5.43 -15.55
C VAL A 168 -3.40 -4.13 -16.28
N GLY A 169 -2.13 -3.92 -16.64
CA GLY A 169 -1.72 -2.70 -17.31
C GLY A 169 -0.28 -2.67 -17.78
N GLN A 170 0.12 -1.54 -18.34
CA GLN A 170 1.52 -1.35 -18.76
C GLN A 170 2.33 -0.67 -17.65
N ARG A 171 1.81 0.41 -17.08
CA ARG A 171 2.52 1.18 -16.05
C ARG A 171 1.67 1.48 -14.84
N LEU A 172 2.19 1.13 -13.67
CA LEU A 172 1.63 1.52 -12.39
C LEU A 172 2.61 2.40 -11.63
N THR A 173 2.16 3.60 -11.26
CA THR A 173 2.86 4.45 -10.30
C THR A 173 2.08 4.41 -8.99
N MET A 174 2.69 3.88 -7.93
CA MET A 174 2.06 3.70 -6.64
C MET A 174 2.75 4.50 -5.55
N SER A 175 2.00 5.28 -4.81
CA SER A 175 2.47 6.01 -3.62
C SER A 175 1.65 5.61 -2.40
N CYS A 176 2.32 5.11 -1.35
CA CYS A 176 1.74 4.81 -0.05
C CYS A 176 2.37 5.71 1.00
N SER A 177 1.55 6.38 1.82
CA SER A 177 2.03 7.26 2.88
C SER A 177 1.10 7.25 4.10
N GLY A 178 1.55 7.85 5.21
CA GLY A 178 0.80 7.83 6.47
C GLY A 178 0.84 6.45 7.13
N ALA A 179 -0.31 5.91 7.50
CA ALA A 179 -0.51 4.56 8.04
C ALA A 179 -1.39 3.72 7.08
N SER A 180 -1.13 3.82 5.78
CA SER A 180 -1.97 3.23 4.75
C SER A 180 -1.62 1.76 4.44
N SER A 181 -2.61 1.03 3.94
CA SER A 181 -2.44 -0.36 3.52
C SER A 181 -2.89 -0.55 2.08
N THR A 182 -2.06 -1.21 1.26
CA THR A 182 -2.39 -1.52 -0.14
C THR A 182 -2.13 -2.99 -0.42
N LYS A 183 -3.13 -3.66 -1.00
CA LYS A 183 -3.00 -5.03 -1.50
C LYS A 183 -3.43 -5.09 -2.96
N LEU A 184 -2.52 -5.55 -3.82
CA LEU A 184 -2.75 -5.71 -5.26
C LEU A 184 -2.47 -7.16 -5.68
N ALA A 185 -3.24 -7.64 -6.66
CA ALA A 185 -2.93 -8.82 -7.43
C ALA A 185 -3.05 -8.51 -8.93
N GLY A 186 -2.40 -9.29 -9.80
CA GLY A 186 -2.41 -9.09 -11.26
C GLY A 186 -1.03 -8.91 -11.86
N ASN A 187 -0.92 -8.06 -12.88
CA ASN A 187 0.36 -7.84 -13.56
C ASN A 187 0.43 -6.47 -14.24
N VAL A 188 1.62 -5.89 -14.24
CA VAL A 188 1.97 -4.70 -15.05
C VAL A 188 3.39 -4.86 -15.60
N ALA A 189 3.67 -4.24 -16.74
CA ALA A 189 5.03 -4.25 -17.26
C ALA A 189 5.98 -3.44 -16.37
N GLN A 190 5.57 -2.26 -15.90
CA GLN A 190 6.40 -1.37 -15.11
C GLN A 190 5.71 -0.98 -13.79
N LEU A 191 6.38 -1.16 -12.67
CA LEU A 191 5.96 -0.71 -11.35
C LEU A 191 6.94 0.31 -10.78
N MET A 192 6.46 1.55 -10.59
CA MET A 192 7.13 2.57 -9.79
C MET A 192 6.45 2.65 -8.42
N LEU A 193 7.16 2.24 -7.37
CA LEU A 193 6.62 2.11 -6.01
C LEU A 193 7.33 3.07 -5.06
N ASN A 194 6.56 3.87 -4.33
CA ASN A 194 7.05 4.70 -3.23
C ASN A 194 6.22 4.41 -1.97
N VAL A 195 6.87 3.87 -0.93
CA VAL A 195 6.22 3.53 0.35
C VAL A 195 6.92 4.27 1.47
N THR A 196 6.18 5.12 2.16
CA THR A 196 6.71 5.98 3.22
C THR A 196 5.81 5.98 4.45
N GLY A 197 6.26 6.59 5.54
CA GLY A 197 5.49 6.66 6.80
C GLY A 197 5.53 5.32 7.55
N ALA A 198 4.37 4.83 7.96
CA ALA A 198 4.15 3.52 8.57
C ALA A 198 3.24 2.64 7.67
N SER A 199 3.50 2.67 6.37
CA SER A 199 2.61 2.09 5.36
C SER A 199 2.97 0.64 5.03
N SER A 200 1.97 -0.10 4.53
CA SER A 200 2.13 -1.48 4.06
C SER A 200 1.69 -1.62 2.61
N PHE A 201 2.56 -2.20 1.78
CA PHE A 201 2.27 -2.56 0.40
C PHE A 201 2.51 -4.06 0.19
N VAL A 202 1.50 -4.78 -0.30
CA VAL A 202 1.56 -6.23 -0.53
C VAL A 202 1.09 -6.55 -1.94
N ALA A 203 1.97 -7.14 -2.74
CA ALA A 203 1.76 -7.51 -4.12
C ALA A 203 2.43 -8.88 -4.42
N ASN A 204 2.17 -9.89 -3.58
CA ASN A 204 2.77 -11.23 -3.73
C ASN A 204 2.25 -12.00 -4.94
N GLU A 205 0.97 -11.76 -5.30
CA GLU A 205 0.30 -12.35 -6.47
C GLU A 205 0.31 -11.37 -7.65
N PHE A 206 1.35 -10.57 -7.76
CA PHE A 206 1.48 -9.50 -8.73
C PHE A 206 2.82 -9.63 -9.44
N ALA A 207 2.79 -9.78 -10.77
CA ALA A 207 3.99 -9.85 -11.58
C ALA A 207 4.32 -8.49 -12.20
N THR A 208 5.59 -8.11 -12.18
CA THR A 208 6.10 -6.95 -12.95
C THR A 208 7.41 -7.30 -13.63
N GLN A 209 7.66 -6.69 -14.78
CA GLN A 209 8.93 -6.86 -15.51
C GLN A 209 9.99 -5.87 -15.03
N ASP A 210 9.59 -4.62 -14.79
CA ASP A 210 10.48 -3.58 -14.27
C ASP A 210 9.94 -3.04 -12.96
N LEU A 211 10.76 -3.17 -11.89
CA LEU A 211 10.45 -2.61 -10.58
C LEU A 211 11.42 -1.48 -10.24
N LYS A 212 10.89 -0.30 -9.93
CA LYS A 212 11.62 0.76 -9.23
C LYS A 212 10.93 1.03 -7.91
N ALA A 213 11.56 0.68 -6.77
CA ALA A 213 10.95 0.82 -5.46
C ALA A 213 11.79 1.71 -4.54
N LYS A 214 11.11 2.66 -3.88
CA LYS A 214 11.63 3.39 -2.72
C LYS A 214 10.79 3.04 -1.51
N VAL A 215 11.43 2.56 -0.44
CA VAL A 215 10.75 2.18 0.80
C VAL A 215 11.45 2.84 1.98
N SER A 216 10.77 3.71 2.69
CA SER A 216 11.37 4.48 3.77
C SER A 216 10.41 4.68 4.96
N GLY A 217 10.90 5.29 6.03
CA GLY A 217 10.14 5.43 7.29
C GLY A 217 10.15 4.13 8.10
N ALA A 218 9.00 3.68 8.56
CA ALA A 218 8.78 2.40 9.23
C ALA A 218 7.86 1.48 8.38
N SER A 219 8.15 1.42 7.07
CA SER A 219 7.25 0.83 6.08
C SER A 219 7.60 -0.61 5.74
N THR A 220 6.63 -1.34 5.21
CA THR A 220 6.84 -2.69 4.68
C THR A 220 6.32 -2.78 3.25
N ALA A 221 7.13 -3.34 2.35
CA ALA A 221 6.71 -3.66 0.99
C ALA A 221 7.03 -5.12 0.64
N LYS A 222 6.12 -5.77 -0.09
CA LYS A 222 6.29 -7.12 -0.62
C LYS A 222 5.87 -7.15 -2.07
N CYS A 223 6.76 -7.61 -2.96
CA CYS A 223 6.50 -7.70 -4.40
C CYS A 223 7.04 -9.01 -4.96
N ALA A 224 6.41 -9.48 -6.05
CA ALA A 224 7.00 -10.49 -6.92
C ALA A 224 7.34 -9.83 -8.28
N LEU A 225 8.41 -10.29 -8.93
CA LEU A 225 8.85 -9.75 -10.22
C LEU A 225 9.47 -10.82 -11.12
N GLN A 226 9.50 -10.52 -12.42
CA GLN A 226 10.14 -11.32 -13.47
C GLN A 226 10.84 -10.37 -14.44
N GLY A 227 12.09 -9.94 -14.14
CA GLY A 227 12.82 -8.99 -14.99
C GLY A 227 13.80 -8.15 -14.21
N SER A 228 13.77 -6.83 -14.30
CA SER A 228 14.75 -5.95 -13.65
C SER A 228 14.22 -5.26 -12.40
N ALA A 229 15.05 -5.12 -11.38
CA ALA A 229 14.69 -4.39 -10.17
C ALA A 229 15.77 -3.40 -9.72
N GLY A 230 15.33 -2.18 -9.39
CA GLY A 230 16.14 -1.19 -8.68
C GLY A 230 15.43 -0.75 -7.41
N VAL A 231 16.06 -0.95 -6.24
CA VAL A 231 15.43 -0.67 -4.96
C VAL A 231 16.30 0.23 -4.09
N ASP A 232 15.64 1.14 -3.38
CA ASP A 232 16.24 2.04 -2.39
C ASP A 232 15.43 1.91 -1.10
N VAL A 233 16.05 1.33 -0.06
CA VAL A 233 15.39 1.00 1.20
C VAL A 233 16.12 1.69 2.34
N SER A 234 15.40 2.52 3.09
CA SER A 234 16.00 3.33 4.15
C SER A 234 15.08 3.47 5.38
N GLY A 235 15.57 4.14 6.42
CA GLY A 235 14.85 4.28 7.69
C GLY A 235 14.82 2.96 8.48
N ALA A 236 13.68 2.56 8.99
CA ALA A 236 13.44 1.29 9.70
C ALA A 236 12.50 0.37 8.89
N SER A 237 12.71 0.30 7.58
CA SER A 237 11.79 -0.35 6.65
C SER A 237 12.23 -1.74 6.20
N THR A 238 11.29 -2.49 5.66
CA THR A 238 11.54 -3.84 5.14
C THR A 238 10.95 -3.99 3.73
N LEU A 239 11.79 -4.43 2.79
CA LEU A 239 11.36 -4.84 1.47
C LEU A 239 11.57 -6.35 1.30
N THR A 240 10.54 -7.06 0.84
CA THR A 240 10.62 -8.49 0.49
C THR A 240 10.36 -8.65 -1.00
N LEU A 241 11.26 -9.34 -1.69
CA LEU A 241 11.15 -9.63 -3.12
C LEU A 241 11.22 -11.13 -3.39
N SER A 242 10.49 -11.58 -4.40
CA SER A 242 10.51 -12.96 -4.90
C SER A 242 10.37 -13.01 -6.42
N GLY A 243 10.70 -14.16 -7.03
CA GLY A 243 10.62 -14.37 -8.47
C GLY A 243 11.98 -14.50 -9.14
N THR A 244 12.15 -13.88 -10.32
CA THR A 244 13.39 -13.95 -11.10
C THR A 244 13.81 -12.55 -11.56
N SER A 245 15.14 -12.33 -11.68
CA SER A 245 15.67 -11.03 -12.14
C SER A 245 16.95 -11.19 -12.97
N ASP A 246 17.02 -10.45 -14.09
CA ASP A 246 18.24 -10.36 -14.87
C ASP A 246 19.24 -9.40 -14.21
N SER A 247 18.73 -8.32 -13.64
CA SER A 247 19.55 -7.28 -12.96
C SER A 247 18.83 -6.77 -11.71
N PHE A 248 19.50 -6.88 -10.58
CA PHE A 248 18.98 -6.43 -9.29
C PHE A 248 19.94 -5.45 -8.63
N THR A 249 19.54 -4.19 -8.56
CA THR A 249 20.31 -3.12 -7.90
C THR A 249 19.68 -2.79 -6.56
N ILE A 250 20.48 -2.83 -5.49
CA ILE A 250 20.04 -2.64 -4.11
C ILE A 250 20.82 -1.49 -3.49
N LYS A 251 20.08 -0.49 -2.98
CA LYS A 251 20.61 0.48 -2.00
C LYS A 251 19.88 0.26 -0.70
N CYS A 252 20.61 -0.02 0.37
CA CYS A 252 20.05 -0.32 1.68
C CYS A 252 20.78 0.46 2.77
N SER A 253 20.08 1.33 3.50
CA SER A 253 20.69 2.21 4.48
C SER A 253 19.82 2.38 5.74
N GLY A 254 20.36 3.02 6.78
CA GLY A 254 19.67 3.21 8.05
C GLY A 254 19.61 1.92 8.88
N ALA A 255 18.44 1.55 9.38
CA ALA A 255 18.16 0.30 10.09
C ALA A 255 17.19 -0.60 9.28
N SER A 256 17.38 -0.65 7.98
CA SER A 256 16.44 -1.28 7.04
C SER A 256 16.86 -2.69 6.61
N ASN A 257 15.91 -3.43 6.03
CA ASN A 257 16.15 -4.79 5.60
C ASN A 257 15.61 -5.05 4.19
N VAL A 258 16.45 -5.67 3.34
CA VAL A 258 16.04 -6.22 2.05
C VAL A 258 16.06 -7.75 2.14
N LYS A 259 14.90 -8.38 2.01
CA LYS A 259 14.70 -9.83 2.04
C LYS A 259 14.41 -10.32 0.63
N ALA A 260 15.44 -10.63 -0.14
CA ALA A 260 15.36 -11.04 -1.53
C ALA A 260 16.02 -12.42 -1.79
N ALA A 261 16.11 -13.27 -0.78
CA ALA A 261 16.57 -14.65 -0.96
C ALA A 261 15.64 -15.48 -1.88
N GLY A 262 14.36 -15.12 -1.96
CA GLY A 262 13.37 -15.71 -2.88
C GLY A 262 13.40 -15.12 -4.30
N LEU A 263 14.26 -14.15 -4.58
CA LEU A 263 14.47 -13.55 -5.90
C LEU A 263 15.74 -14.12 -6.52
N ARG A 264 15.61 -14.99 -7.51
CA ARG A 264 16.74 -15.55 -8.26
C ARG A 264 17.26 -14.50 -9.25
N ALA A 265 18.34 -13.82 -8.90
CA ALA A 265 18.92 -12.79 -9.75
C ALA A 265 20.16 -13.28 -10.48
N GLN A 266 20.28 -12.96 -11.78
CA GLN A 266 21.48 -13.25 -12.53
C GLN A 266 22.64 -12.37 -12.05
N ASN A 267 22.40 -11.07 -11.97
CA ASN A 267 23.41 -10.08 -11.59
C ASN A 267 22.88 -9.19 -10.47
N VAL A 268 23.67 -9.05 -9.40
CA VAL A 268 23.31 -8.25 -8.23
C VAL A 268 24.33 -7.15 -8.02
N LEU A 269 23.86 -5.91 -7.88
CA LEU A 269 24.65 -4.77 -7.45
C LEU A 269 24.16 -4.29 -6.09
N VAL A 270 25.04 -4.26 -5.09
CA VAL A 270 24.69 -3.90 -3.72
C VAL A 270 25.44 -2.68 -3.23
N ASP A 271 24.72 -1.81 -2.53
CA ASP A 271 25.26 -0.71 -1.74
C ASP A 271 24.57 -0.77 -0.37
N VAL A 272 25.29 -1.24 0.65
CA VAL A 272 24.77 -1.53 1.98
C VAL A 272 25.48 -0.69 3.02
N SER A 273 24.76 0.15 3.74
CA SER A 273 25.32 1.04 4.75
C SER A 273 24.46 1.11 6.01
N GLY A 274 25.01 1.65 7.10
CA GLY A 274 24.31 1.75 8.38
C GLY A 274 24.08 0.39 9.05
N ALA A 275 23.12 0.29 9.95
CA ALA A 275 22.72 -0.97 10.61
C ALA A 275 21.74 -1.80 9.76
N SER A 276 21.96 -1.84 8.43
CA SER A 276 21.04 -2.46 7.50
C SER A 276 21.44 -3.89 7.13
N GLY A 277 20.47 -4.67 6.67
CA GLY A 277 20.67 -6.06 6.28
C GLY A 277 20.12 -6.36 4.88
N VAL A 278 20.94 -7.01 4.04
CA VAL A 278 20.51 -7.49 2.73
C VAL A 278 20.65 -9.01 2.70
N LYS A 279 19.57 -9.70 2.32
CA LYS A 279 19.59 -11.11 1.96
C LYS A 279 19.21 -11.22 0.48
N CYS A 280 20.10 -11.72 -0.37
CA CYS A 280 19.85 -11.88 -1.80
C CYS A 280 20.33 -13.25 -2.31
N TYR A 281 19.94 -13.56 -3.55
CA TYR A 281 20.43 -14.72 -4.28
C TYR A 281 21.01 -14.27 -5.63
N ALA A 282 22.24 -14.69 -5.94
CA ALA A 282 22.93 -14.31 -7.17
C ALA A 282 23.42 -15.56 -7.91
N GLU A 283 23.12 -15.67 -9.21
CA GLU A 283 23.53 -16.80 -10.04
C GLU A 283 24.86 -16.56 -10.78
N ARG A 284 25.07 -15.36 -11.32
CA ARG A 284 26.25 -15.03 -12.12
C ARG A 284 27.20 -14.10 -11.42
N SER A 285 26.71 -12.95 -10.97
CA SER A 285 27.60 -11.96 -10.37
C SER A 285 26.98 -11.23 -9.20
N ILE A 286 27.82 -10.89 -8.23
CA ILE A 286 27.50 -9.97 -7.17
C ILE A 286 28.64 -8.96 -7.04
N LYS A 287 28.30 -7.66 -7.07
CA LYS A 287 29.26 -6.55 -7.00
C LYS A 287 28.73 -5.49 -6.05
N GLY A 288 29.63 -4.68 -5.51
CA GLY A 288 29.25 -3.50 -4.75
C GLY A 288 30.02 -3.29 -3.47
N ILE A 289 29.39 -2.63 -2.51
CA ILE A 289 30.04 -2.13 -1.30
C ILE A 289 29.18 -2.47 -0.08
N VAL A 290 29.82 -2.89 1.01
CA VAL A 290 29.19 -3.05 2.33
C VAL A 290 30.00 -2.26 3.35
N SER A 291 29.44 -1.14 3.83
CA SER A 291 30.12 -0.23 4.76
C SER A 291 29.95 -0.66 6.22
N ASN A 292 28.78 -0.59 6.82
CA ASN A 292 28.54 -0.97 8.21
C ASN A 292 27.45 -2.05 8.38
N GLY A 293 26.86 -2.47 7.28
CA GLY A 293 25.71 -3.39 7.28
C GLY A 293 26.11 -4.85 7.14
N SER A 294 25.12 -5.66 6.83
CA SER A 294 25.30 -7.09 6.57
C SER A 294 24.74 -7.49 5.21
N LEU A 295 25.54 -8.25 4.47
CA LEU A 295 25.15 -8.92 3.24
C LEU A 295 25.18 -10.43 3.46
N THR A 296 24.04 -11.08 3.28
CA THR A 296 23.93 -12.53 3.21
C THR A 296 23.51 -12.90 1.80
N TYR A 297 24.28 -13.71 1.11
CA TYR A 297 23.92 -14.11 -0.26
C TYR A 297 23.91 -15.62 -0.42
N GLY A 298 22.95 -16.12 -1.20
CA GLY A 298 22.86 -17.50 -1.65
C GLY A 298 23.24 -17.59 -3.14
N GLY A 299 23.36 -18.84 -3.63
CA GLY A 299 23.82 -19.14 -4.98
C GLY A 299 25.34 -19.25 -5.07
N HIS A 300 25.83 -19.61 -6.25
CA HIS A 300 27.25 -19.75 -6.54
C HIS A 300 27.68 -18.81 -7.66
N PRO A 301 27.74 -17.46 -7.39
CA PRO A 301 28.09 -16.51 -8.42
C PRO A 301 29.51 -16.77 -8.93
N THR A 302 29.66 -16.81 -10.25
CA THR A 302 30.98 -17.01 -10.90
C THR A 302 31.87 -15.78 -10.76
N SER A 303 31.30 -14.62 -10.45
CA SER A 303 32.03 -13.37 -10.20
C SER A 303 31.56 -12.74 -8.89
N PHE A 304 32.48 -12.62 -7.94
CA PHE A 304 32.24 -11.96 -6.67
C PHE A 304 33.23 -10.79 -6.50
N ASN A 305 32.69 -9.58 -6.44
CA ASN A 305 33.47 -8.35 -6.26
C ASN A 305 32.72 -7.39 -5.33
N VAL A 306 32.67 -7.74 -4.04
CA VAL A 306 32.06 -6.92 -3.02
C VAL A 306 33.12 -6.44 -2.05
N GLU A 307 33.24 -5.11 -1.98
CA GLU A 307 34.18 -4.45 -1.08
C GLU A 307 33.60 -4.32 0.32
N ARG A 308 34.41 -4.69 1.31
CA ARG A 308 34.13 -4.50 2.73
C ARG A 308 34.90 -3.28 3.23
N GLN A 309 34.19 -2.16 3.50
CA GLN A 309 34.85 -0.89 3.83
C GLN A 309 35.31 -0.76 5.28
N ASN A 310 34.73 -1.50 6.20
CA ASN A 310 35.12 -1.42 7.61
C ASN A 310 34.90 -2.74 8.38
N SER A 311 35.40 -2.80 9.60
CA SER A 311 35.38 -4.00 10.45
C SER A 311 33.99 -4.42 10.91
N THR A 312 33.03 -3.50 10.93
CA THR A 312 31.64 -3.79 11.33
C THR A 312 30.79 -4.35 10.21
N ALA A 313 31.25 -4.22 8.96
CA ALA A 313 30.59 -4.83 7.81
C ALA A 313 30.69 -6.36 7.86
N SER A 314 29.62 -7.05 7.54
CA SER A 314 29.53 -8.51 7.49
C SER A 314 29.11 -9.00 6.13
N ILE A 315 29.86 -9.94 5.56
CA ILE A 315 29.50 -10.61 4.31
C ILE A 315 29.53 -12.10 4.55
N LYS A 316 28.41 -12.79 4.27
CA LYS A 316 28.26 -14.22 4.50
C LYS A 316 27.60 -14.90 3.30
N ALA A 317 28.21 -15.97 2.80
CA ALA A 317 27.55 -16.91 1.90
C ALA A 317 26.66 -17.86 2.70
N VAL A 318 25.56 -18.28 2.10
CA VAL A 318 24.67 -19.35 2.61
C VAL A 318 24.36 -20.29 1.45
N ASP A 319 24.32 -21.58 1.76
CA ASP A 319 23.99 -22.66 0.81
C ASP A 319 22.51 -22.66 0.46
#